data_211cff5a7b06f0653f4f74cf305481c6
#
_entry.id   211cff5a7b06f0653f4f74cf305481c6
#
_cell.length_a   1.000
_cell.length_b   1.000
_cell.length_c   1.000
_cell.angle_alpha   90.00
_cell.angle_beta   90.00
_cell.angle_gamma   90.00
#
_symmetry.space_group_name_H-M   'P 1'
#
loop_
_entity.id
_entity.type
_entity.pdbx_description
1 polymer ?
#
loop_
_entity_poly.entity_id
_entity_poly.type
_entity_poly.pdbx_seq_one_letter_code
_entity_poly.pdbx_strand_id
1 'polypeptide(L)'
;MRIEDFTQYLLWEKKYSPHTVEAYGTDLSEFEGFLVSMQAPAEDASIDFQAVRAWVVHLMEQGYTPSSVNRKISALRSYFKYLLRRGAIRISPMMRQGNLKEPYRTTVPY
;
A
#
# COMPACT_ATOMS: atom_id res chain seq x y z
N MET A 1 11.68 -4.52 -1.31
CA MET A 1 10.40 -4.55 -2.07
C MET A 1 10.71 -4.48 -3.56
N ARG A 2 9.81 -5.03 -4.36
CA ARG A 2 9.98 -5.08 -5.83
C ARG A 2 9.13 -4.01 -6.52
N ILE A 3 9.36 -2.76 -6.14
CA ILE A 3 8.50 -1.65 -6.58
C ILE A 3 8.58 -1.46 -8.10
N GLU A 4 9.78 -1.52 -8.66
CA GLU A 4 9.94 -1.31 -10.10
C GLU A 4 9.24 -2.40 -10.91
N ASP A 5 9.40 -3.66 -10.51
CA ASP A 5 8.74 -4.78 -11.18
C ASP A 5 7.22 -4.61 -11.14
N PHE A 6 6.71 -4.18 -9.99
CA PHE A 6 5.28 -3.96 -9.81
C PHE A 6 4.77 -2.82 -10.68
N THR A 7 5.49 -1.70 -10.72
CA THR A 7 5.05 -0.56 -11.54
C THR A 7 5.07 -0.90 -13.02
N GLN A 8 6.04 -1.69 -13.47
CA GLN A 8 6.06 -2.16 -14.86
C GLN A 8 4.86 -3.07 -15.14
N TYR A 9 4.52 -3.94 -14.20
CA TYR A 9 3.33 -4.78 -14.30
C TYR A 9 2.06 -3.94 -14.44
N LEU A 10 1.91 -2.90 -13.61
CA LEU A 10 0.74 -2.03 -13.68
C LEU A 10 0.66 -1.30 -15.02
N LEU A 11 1.79 -0.84 -15.51
CA LEU A 11 1.83 -0.07 -16.76
C LEU A 11 1.54 -0.94 -17.97
N TRP A 12 2.19 -2.10 -18.07
CA TRP A 12 2.16 -2.91 -19.27
C TRP A 12 1.07 -3.98 -19.28
N GLU A 13 0.78 -4.59 -18.13
CA GLU A 13 -0.22 -5.65 -18.09
C GLU A 13 -1.59 -5.16 -17.63
N LYS A 14 -1.64 -4.28 -16.64
CA LYS A 14 -2.90 -3.73 -16.16
C LYS A 14 -3.33 -2.49 -16.92
N LYS A 15 -2.43 -1.94 -17.72
CA LYS A 15 -2.73 -0.77 -18.56
C LYS A 15 -3.18 0.45 -17.75
N TYR A 16 -2.65 0.61 -16.55
CA TYR A 16 -2.93 1.79 -15.75
C TYR A 16 -2.25 3.01 -16.36
N SER A 17 -2.82 4.19 -16.15
CA SER A 17 -2.21 5.42 -16.64
C SER A 17 -0.87 5.67 -15.96
N PRO A 18 0.06 6.36 -16.63
CA PRO A 18 1.35 6.69 -16.01
C PRO A 18 1.22 7.44 -14.69
N HIS A 19 0.21 8.31 -14.56
CA HIS A 19 -0.02 9.03 -13.31
C HIS A 19 -0.37 8.10 -12.17
N THR A 20 -1.23 7.12 -12.43
CA THR A 20 -1.63 6.15 -11.42
C THR A 20 -0.44 5.28 -11.02
N VAL A 21 0.35 4.85 -12.00
CA VAL A 21 1.53 4.02 -11.75
C VAL A 21 2.54 4.79 -10.90
N GLU A 22 2.78 6.05 -11.22
CA GLU A 22 3.70 6.89 -10.46
C GLU A 22 3.23 7.09 -9.02
N ALA A 23 1.93 7.33 -8.83
CA ALA A 23 1.37 7.51 -7.50
C ALA A 23 1.53 6.25 -6.66
N TYR A 24 1.27 5.08 -7.24
CA TYR A 24 1.44 3.82 -6.52
C TYR A 24 2.90 3.58 -6.18
N GLY A 25 3.81 3.84 -7.12
CA GLY A 25 5.23 3.70 -6.87
C GLY A 25 5.72 4.60 -5.74
N THR A 26 5.25 5.84 -5.72
CA THR A 26 5.59 6.79 -4.67
C THR A 26 5.09 6.30 -3.31
N ASP A 27 3.84 5.84 -3.24
CA ASP A 27 3.27 5.35 -1.99
C ASP A 27 4.06 4.15 -1.46
N LEU A 28 4.44 3.23 -2.34
CA LEU A 28 5.20 2.05 -1.94
C LEU A 28 6.62 2.43 -1.49
N SER A 29 7.23 3.39 -2.16
CA SER A 29 8.56 3.87 -1.76
C SER A 29 8.52 4.53 -0.39
N GLU A 30 7.45 5.26 -0.09
CA GLU A 30 7.25 5.85 1.23
C GLU A 30 7.12 4.77 2.30
N PHE A 31 6.39 3.71 2.02
CA PHE A 31 6.25 2.60 2.96
C PHE A 31 7.59 1.92 3.20
N GLU A 32 8.34 1.67 2.13
CA GLU A 32 9.67 1.07 2.27
C GLU A 32 10.59 1.95 3.10
N GLY A 33 10.56 3.26 2.85
CA GLY A 33 11.34 4.22 3.63
C GLY A 33 10.95 4.22 5.10
N PHE A 34 9.65 4.07 5.39
CA PHE A 34 9.19 3.95 6.77
C PHE A 34 9.75 2.71 7.44
N LEU A 35 9.71 1.56 6.75
CA LEU A 35 10.25 0.32 7.30
C LEU A 35 11.74 0.47 7.61
N VAL A 36 12.49 1.08 6.70
CA VAL A 36 13.92 1.31 6.92
C VAL A 36 14.14 2.21 8.13
N SER A 37 13.36 3.29 8.26
CA SER A 37 13.50 4.21 9.37
C SER A 37 13.20 3.56 10.71
N MET A 38 12.33 2.56 10.72
CA MET A 38 11.95 1.82 11.92
C MET A 38 12.85 0.62 12.16
N GLN A 39 13.85 0.42 11.31
CA GLN A 39 14.74 -0.75 11.34
C GLN A 39 13.95 -2.06 11.26
N ALA A 40 12.83 -2.01 10.57
CA ALA A 40 11.99 -3.19 10.35
C ALA A 40 12.40 -3.88 9.04
N PRO A 41 12.15 -5.19 8.93
CA PRO A 41 12.46 -5.89 7.68
C PRO A 41 11.64 -5.32 6.52
N ALA A 42 12.31 -5.07 5.40
CA ALA A 42 11.66 -4.58 4.19
C ALA A 42 11.58 -5.65 3.09
N GLU A 43 11.98 -6.87 3.39
CA GLU A 43 11.83 -7.99 2.47
C GLU A 43 10.37 -8.39 2.39
N ASP A 44 9.89 -8.66 1.17
CA ASP A 44 8.47 -8.91 0.93
C ASP A 44 7.88 -9.98 1.84
N ALA A 45 8.58 -11.09 2.02
CA ALA A 45 8.08 -12.20 2.84
C ALA A 45 8.14 -11.89 4.34
N SER A 46 8.86 -10.86 4.74
CA SER A 46 9.03 -10.49 6.16
C SER A 46 8.09 -9.38 6.60
N ILE A 47 7.41 -8.73 5.66
CA ILE A 47 6.48 -7.66 5.99
C ILE A 47 5.18 -8.29 6.49
N ASP A 48 4.80 -7.93 7.72
CA ASP A 48 3.61 -8.49 8.34
C ASP A 48 2.54 -7.42 8.57
N PHE A 49 1.40 -7.85 9.07
CA PHE A 49 0.29 -6.96 9.37
C PHE A 49 0.70 -5.84 10.34
N GLN A 50 1.56 -6.15 11.30
CA GLN A 50 1.98 -5.15 12.29
C GLN A 50 2.72 -4.00 11.62
N ALA A 51 3.56 -4.29 10.63
CA ALA A 51 4.29 -3.27 9.90
C ALA A 51 3.32 -2.36 9.12
N VAL A 52 2.33 -2.95 8.47
CA VAL A 52 1.32 -2.19 7.74
C VAL A 52 0.54 -1.28 8.68
N ARG A 53 0.09 -1.84 9.80
CA ARG A 53 -0.67 -1.08 10.79
C ARG A 53 0.15 0.06 11.38
N ALA A 54 1.43 -0.19 11.67
CA ALA A 54 2.31 0.84 12.20
C ALA A 54 2.42 2.02 11.22
N TRP A 55 2.49 1.73 9.93
CA TRP A 55 2.54 2.79 8.94
C TRP A 55 1.23 3.58 8.86
N VAL A 56 0.10 2.90 8.93
CA VAL A 56 -1.20 3.56 8.94
C VAL A 56 -1.30 4.51 10.14
N VAL A 57 -0.91 4.04 11.32
CA VAL A 57 -0.92 4.87 12.53
C VAL A 57 0.00 6.07 12.35
N HIS A 58 1.20 5.84 11.82
CA HIS A 58 2.17 6.91 11.56
C HIS A 58 1.59 7.97 10.63
N LEU A 59 0.92 7.56 9.55
CA LEU A 59 0.31 8.49 8.61
C LEU A 59 -0.77 9.33 9.29
N MET A 60 -1.58 8.69 10.13
CA MET A 60 -2.62 9.41 10.87
C MET A 60 -1.98 10.45 11.81
N GLU A 61 -0.90 10.08 12.47
CA GLU A 61 -0.20 10.99 13.38
C GLU A 61 0.45 12.16 12.63
N GLN A 62 0.81 11.94 11.37
CA GLN A 62 1.38 12.99 10.53
C GLN A 62 0.32 13.93 9.95
N GLY A 63 -0.95 13.67 10.22
CA GLY A 63 -2.02 14.56 9.79
C GLY A 63 -2.61 14.25 8.43
N TYR A 64 -2.27 13.10 7.84
CA TYR A 64 -2.88 12.71 6.57
C TYR A 64 -4.38 12.47 6.75
N THR A 65 -5.16 12.86 5.75
CA THR A 65 -6.60 12.62 5.78
C THR A 65 -6.90 11.14 5.58
N PRO A 66 -8.06 10.66 6.07
CA PRO A 66 -8.46 9.27 5.80
C PRO A 66 -8.46 8.91 4.32
N SER A 67 -8.85 9.86 3.46
CA SER A 67 -8.84 9.63 2.02
C SER A 67 -7.44 9.37 1.49
N SER A 68 -6.46 10.15 1.92
CA SER A 68 -5.07 9.96 1.51
C SER A 68 -4.51 8.65 2.03
N VAL A 69 -4.81 8.32 3.29
CA VAL A 69 -4.35 7.06 3.88
C VAL A 69 -4.97 5.87 3.15
N ASN A 70 -6.24 5.95 2.80
CA ASN A 70 -6.92 4.88 2.07
C ASN A 70 -6.31 4.66 0.69
N ARG A 71 -5.89 5.72 0.01
CA ARG A 71 -5.19 5.58 -1.27
C ARG A 71 -3.89 4.80 -1.09
N LYS A 72 -3.13 5.12 -0.04
CA LYS A 72 -1.88 4.42 0.25
C LYS A 72 -2.12 2.98 0.64
N ILE A 73 -3.17 2.70 1.39
CA ILE A 73 -3.57 1.34 1.72
C ILE A 73 -3.90 0.56 0.43
N SER A 74 -4.58 1.21 -0.52
CA SER A 74 -4.92 0.59 -1.79
C SER A 74 -3.67 0.23 -2.59
N ALA A 75 -2.65 1.09 -2.55
CA ALA A 75 -1.38 0.80 -3.22
C ALA A 75 -0.72 -0.45 -2.61
N LEU A 76 -0.69 -0.54 -1.28
CA LEU A 76 -0.15 -1.72 -0.60
C LEU A 76 -0.96 -2.97 -0.94
N ARG A 77 -2.28 -2.86 -0.94
CA ARG A 77 -3.17 -4.00 -1.23
C ARG A 77 -2.89 -4.54 -2.63
N SER A 78 -2.77 -3.65 -3.60
CA SER A 78 -2.46 -4.04 -4.98
C SER A 78 -1.10 -4.71 -5.09
N TYR A 79 -0.11 -4.16 -4.39
CA TYR A 79 1.24 -4.69 -4.40
C TYR A 79 1.30 -6.11 -3.81
N PHE A 80 0.70 -6.32 -2.64
CA PHE A 80 0.74 -7.63 -2.00
C PHE A 80 -0.11 -8.65 -2.75
N LYS A 81 -1.17 -8.23 -3.42
CA LYS A 81 -1.93 -9.10 -4.29
C LYS A 81 -1.08 -9.57 -5.47
N TYR A 82 -0.31 -8.67 -6.04
CA TYR A 82 0.64 -8.99 -7.10
C TYR A 82 1.67 -10.02 -6.63
N LEU A 83 2.22 -9.83 -5.43
CA LEU A 83 3.18 -10.77 -4.88
C LEU A 83 2.58 -12.15 -4.63
N LEU A 84 1.33 -12.20 -4.17
CA LEU A 84 0.62 -13.48 -3.99
C LEU A 84 0.48 -14.22 -5.30
N ARG A 85 0.09 -13.51 -6.36
CA ARG A 85 -0.07 -14.12 -7.69
C ARG A 85 1.23 -14.65 -8.25
N ARG A 86 2.32 -14.01 -7.92
CA ARG A 86 3.65 -14.43 -8.36
C ARG A 86 4.24 -15.52 -7.49
N GLY A 87 3.60 -15.85 -6.39
CA GLY A 87 4.14 -16.83 -5.45
C GLY A 87 5.29 -16.31 -4.62
N ALA A 88 5.53 -14.99 -4.63
CA ALA A 88 6.61 -14.39 -3.85
C ALA A 88 6.32 -14.40 -2.36
N ILE A 89 5.03 -14.38 -2.00
CA ILE A 89 4.57 -14.52 -0.62
C ILE A 89 3.43 -15.51 -0.58
N ARG A 90 3.17 -16.07 0.59
CA ARG A 90 2.07 -17.03 0.78
C ARG A 90 0.86 -16.42 1.45
N ILE A 91 1.08 -15.40 2.28
CA ILE A 91 0.04 -14.76 3.06
C ILE A 91 0.22 -13.26 2.90
N SER A 92 -0.88 -12.56 2.61
CA SER A 92 -0.83 -11.11 2.49
C SER A 92 -0.89 -10.46 3.86
N PRO A 93 -0.01 -9.49 4.16
CA PRO A 93 -0.12 -8.71 5.39
C PRO A 93 -1.34 -7.78 5.40
N MET A 94 -2.06 -7.69 4.28
CA MET A 94 -3.22 -6.81 4.16
C MET A 94 -4.54 -7.48 4.55
N MET A 95 -4.52 -8.77 4.89
CA MET A 95 -5.76 -9.51 5.15
C MET A 95 -6.62 -8.90 6.24
N ARG A 96 -6.01 -8.24 7.22
CA ARG A 96 -6.72 -7.68 8.38
C ARG A 96 -6.84 -6.17 8.31
N GLN A 97 -6.27 -5.54 7.28
CA GLN A 97 -6.27 -4.10 7.15
C GLN A 97 -7.45 -3.66 6.29
N GLY A 98 -8.41 -3.01 6.93
CA GLY A 98 -9.51 -2.37 6.21
C GLY A 98 -9.20 -0.91 5.92
N ASN A 99 -10.07 -0.29 5.14
CA ASN A 99 -9.97 1.13 4.87
C ASN A 99 -10.42 1.94 6.08
N LEU A 100 -9.86 3.13 6.21
CA LEU A 100 -10.31 4.07 7.23
C LEU A 100 -11.66 4.64 6.83
N LYS A 101 -12.45 4.97 7.84
CA LYS A 101 -13.76 5.56 7.63
C LYS A 101 -13.57 7.00 7.13
N GLU A 102 -14.22 7.33 6.03
CA GLU A 102 -14.19 8.67 5.46
C GLU A 102 -15.50 9.37 5.79
N PRO A 103 -15.46 10.45 6.60
CA PRO A 103 -16.71 11.05 7.12
C PRO A 103 -17.67 11.52 6.04
N TYR A 104 -17.17 11.97 4.92
CA TYR A 104 -18.01 12.56 3.89
C TYR A 104 -18.65 11.57 2.95
N ARG A 105 -18.22 10.32 3.01
CA ARG A 105 -18.80 9.28 2.14
C ARG A 105 -20.24 8.98 2.50
N THR A 106 -20.58 9.14 3.75
CA THR A 106 -21.93 8.82 4.24
C THR A 106 -22.97 9.83 3.81
N THR A 107 -22.55 10.99 3.32
CA THR A 107 -23.47 12.05 2.91
C THR A 107 -23.82 11.98 1.44
N VAL A 108 -23.21 11.11 0.69
CA VAL A 108 -23.45 11.00 -0.74
C VAL A 108 -24.65 10.09 -0.98
N PRO A 109 -25.73 10.61 -1.52
CA PRO A 109 -26.90 9.78 -1.84
C PRO A 109 -26.60 8.96 -3.09
N TYR A 110 -27.13 7.78 -3.09
CA TYR A 110 -27.00 6.88 -4.24
C TYR A 110 -28.36 6.44 -4.72
#